data_25d73bc448e187504a0fee0c85f9b6a6
#
_entry.id   25d73bc448e187504a0fee0c85f9b6a6
#
_cell.length_a   1.000
_cell.length_b   1.000
_cell.length_c   1.000
_cell.angle_alpha   90.00
_cell.angle_beta   90.00
_cell.angle_gamma   90.00
#
_symmetry.space_group_name_H-M   'P 1'
#
loop_
_entity.id
_entity.type
_entity.pdbx_description
1 polymer ?
#
loop_
_entity_poly.entity_id
_entity_poly.type
_entity_poly.pdbx_seq_one_letter_code
_entity_poly.pdbx_strand_id
1 'polypeptide(L)'
;MRFLRQSLTGLFLLSLTLALLIMAGQTIRGAVQDRLAREARMPAAQERLFSVNVVTAAADTVTPVLTAFGQVESRRTLEIRAAVGGTVLELAPEFVEGGSVTEGQVLLRIDPADAEAALARTQNDLRDAAAEARDAAVALDLARDELLAAEEQLALRERAAARQRDIAARGVGSDAAVETAELAASAARAAILTRRQAIAQAEARVAQSATGQDRARIALDEAVRRLADTVIRARFSGVLSGVTLVEGRLVTANEQLGQLIDPDRLDVAFRVSTAQYARLLDGAGRLADLPVRVRLDVFGVDLVRAGRLSRDSAAVAEGQSGRLIYAALEDAGGMKPGDFVTVEVEEPPLDAVVRLPGSAMDSSGTVLVLGEGDRLEVLPVVLIRRQGNDILVQGDGLEGREVVVERSPLLGAGIGVRPLRAAGEEAQTGPDLLELTAERRARLVAFVEGNDRMPSEVRVRLLAQLQADRVPADVVQRLEQRIGG
;
A
#
# COMPACT_ATOMS: atom_id res chain seq x y z
N MET A 1 -10.12 -2.07 -131.31
CA MET A 1 -9.55 -3.02 -130.25
C MET A 1 -9.13 -2.41 -128.95
N ARG A 2 -9.51 -1.15 -128.66
CA ARG A 2 -9.17 -0.53 -127.29
C ARG A 2 -10.25 -0.77 -126.24
N PHE A 3 -11.48 -1.08 -126.58
CA PHE A 3 -12.61 -1.21 -125.68
C PHE A 3 -12.56 -2.64 -124.95
N LEU A 4 -12.09 -3.66 -125.69
CA LEU A 4 -12.03 -5.03 -125.08
C LEU A 4 -10.93 -5.12 -124.02
N ARG A 5 -9.85 -4.34 -124.11
CA ARG A 5 -8.77 -4.35 -123.07
C ARG A 5 -9.17 -3.72 -121.75
N GLN A 6 -9.96 -2.63 -121.87
CA GLN A 6 -10.41 -1.93 -120.66
C GLN A 6 -11.49 -2.66 -119.89
N SER A 7 -12.38 -3.39 -120.62
CA SER A 7 -13.40 -4.24 -119.94
C SER A 7 -12.78 -5.47 -119.24
N LEU A 8 -11.74 -6.08 -119.85
CA LEU A 8 -11.03 -7.20 -119.23
C LEU A 8 -10.23 -6.82 -118.00
N THR A 9 -9.55 -5.62 -118.04
CA THR A 9 -8.84 -5.09 -116.87
C THR A 9 -9.79 -4.71 -115.71
N GLY A 10 -11.00 -4.17 -116.04
CA GLY A 10 -12.03 -3.91 -115.07
C GLY A 10 -12.59 -5.16 -114.42
N LEU A 11 -12.81 -6.19 -115.23
CA LEU A 11 -13.28 -7.50 -114.69
C LEU A 11 -12.26 -8.21 -113.81
N PHE A 12 -10.94 -8.08 -114.22
CA PHE A 12 -9.85 -8.63 -113.43
C PHE A 12 -9.69 -7.92 -112.09
N LEU A 13 -9.79 -6.60 -112.02
CA LEU A 13 -9.73 -5.82 -110.79
C LEU A 13 -10.91 -6.13 -109.87
N LEU A 14 -12.10 -6.27 -110.49
CA LEU A 14 -13.33 -6.63 -109.70
C LEU A 14 -13.22 -8.04 -109.11
N SER A 15 -12.69 -9.01 -109.88
CA SER A 15 -12.47 -10.38 -109.32
C SER A 15 -11.38 -10.42 -108.31
N LEU A 16 -10.30 -9.56 -108.43
CA LEU A 16 -9.23 -9.48 -107.47
C LEU A 16 -9.70 -8.82 -106.14
N THR A 17 -10.51 -7.76 -106.27
CA THR A 17 -11.08 -7.13 -105.06
C THR A 17 -12.06 -8.03 -104.34
N LEU A 18 -12.90 -8.80 -105.08
CA LEU A 18 -13.82 -9.79 -104.50
C LEU A 18 -13.05 -10.89 -103.85
N ALA A 19 -11.97 -11.37 -104.44
CA ALA A 19 -11.12 -12.42 -103.82
C ALA A 19 -10.45 -11.93 -102.51
N LEU A 20 -9.96 -10.66 -102.52
CA LEU A 20 -9.41 -10.05 -101.30
C LEU A 20 -10.46 -9.83 -100.20
N LEU A 21 -11.68 -9.45 -100.58
CA LEU A 21 -12.79 -9.32 -99.56
C LEU A 21 -13.19 -10.67 -98.96
N ILE A 22 -13.22 -11.73 -99.85
CA ILE A 22 -13.52 -13.08 -99.34
C ILE A 22 -12.41 -13.57 -98.43
N MET A 23 -11.14 -13.30 -98.82
CA MET A 23 -9.98 -13.65 -97.96
C MET A 23 -9.98 -12.88 -96.65
N ALA A 24 -10.25 -11.54 -96.68
CA ALA A 24 -10.40 -10.75 -95.46
C ALA A 24 -11.58 -11.22 -94.59
N GLY A 25 -12.72 -11.59 -95.20
CA GLY A 25 -13.82 -12.17 -94.48
C GLY A 25 -13.51 -13.49 -93.81
N GLN A 26 -12.74 -14.37 -94.49
CA GLN A 26 -12.34 -15.66 -93.90
C GLN A 26 -11.33 -15.46 -92.76
N THR A 27 -10.38 -14.50 -92.87
CA THR A 27 -9.40 -14.24 -91.80
C THR A 27 -10.07 -13.60 -90.59
N ILE A 28 -11.07 -12.70 -90.77
CA ILE A 28 -11.85 -12.14 -89.67
C ILE A 28 -12.71 -13.22 -89.04
N ARG A 29 -13.38 -14.07 -89.83
CA ARG A 29 -14.18 -15.18 -89.28
C ARG A 29 -13.32 -16.16 -88.50
N GLY A 30 -12.10 -16.52 -88.98
CA GLY A 30 -11.17 -17.35 -88.27
C GLY A 30 -10.71 -16.72 -86.95
N ALA A 31 -10.37 -15.44 -86.97
CA ALA A 31 -9.94 -14.70 -85.78
C ALA A 31 -11.07 -14.54 -84.72
N VAL A 32 -12.29 -14.39 -85.16
CA VAL A 32 -13.50 -14.35 -84.30
C VAL A 32 -13.80 -15.72 -83.71
N GLN A 33 -13.71 -16.79 -84.53
CA GLN A 33 -13.87 -18.15 -84.04
C GLN A 33 -12.79 -18.59 -83.06
N ASP A 34 -11.52 -18.23 -83.33
CA ASP A 34 -10.39 -18.43 -82.40
C ASP A 34 -10.55 -17.65 -81.11
N ARG A 35 -11.15 -16.49 -81.14
CA ARG A 35 -11.50 -15.71 -79.90
C ARG A 35 -12.62 -16.31 -79.13
N LEU A 36 -13.65 -16.82 -79.80
CA LEU A 36 -14.79 -17.47 -79.14
C LEU A 36 -14.46 -18.91 -78.64
N ALA A 37 -13.51 -19.61 -79.28
CA ALA A 37 -13.03 -20.92 -78.86
C ALA A 37 -11.97 -20.84 -77.76
N ARG A 38 -11.40 -19.70 -77.47
CA ARG A 38 -10.66 -19.49 -76.25
C ARG A 38 -11.66 -19.28 -75.11
N GLU A 39 -12.18 -20.40 -74.56
CA GLU A 39 -12.73 -20.37 -73.20
C GLU A 39 -11.72 -19.58 -72.35
N ALA A 40 -12.21 -18.49 -71.72
CA ALA A 40 -11.47 -17.78 -70.72
C ALA A 40 -11.11 -18.81 -69.61
N ARG A 41 -9.91 -19.41 -69.72
CA ARG A 41 -9.32 -20.01 -68.55
C ARG A 41 -9.18 -18.92 -67.55
N MET A 42 -10.22 -18.76 -66.65
CA MET A 42 -10.04 -18.02 -65.40
C MET A 42 -8.80 -18.69 -64.74
N PRO A 43 -7.74 -17.92 -64.45
CA PRO A 43 -6.68 -18.47 -63.63
C PRO A 43 -7.39 -18.88 -62.35
N ALA A 44 -7.24 -20.18 -61.95
CA ALA A 44 -7.71 -20.61 -60.62
C ALA A 44 -7.23 -19.58 -59.63
N ALA A 45 -8.15 -18.91 -58.97
CA ALA A 45 -7.83 -17.91 -57.97
C ALA A 45 -6.93 -18.62 -56.98
N GLN A 46 -5.63 -18.37 -57.02
CA GLN A 46 -4.72 -18.84 -56.00
C GLN A 46 -5.15 -18.15 -54.71
N GLU A 47 -5.72 -18.92 -53.82
CA GLU A 47 -6.09 -18.43 -52.49
C GLU A 47 -4.82 -17.84 -51.89
N ARG A 48 -4.83 -16.53 -51.56
CA ARG A 48 -3.67 -15.88 -50.94
C ARG A 48 -3.60 -16.40 -49.51
N LEU A 49 -2.63 -17.27 -49.24
CA LEU A 49 -2.33 -17.74 -47.91
C LEU A 49 -1.51 -16.65 -47.19
N PHE A 50 -2.00 -16.19 -46.05
CA PHE A 50 -1.31 -15.23 -45.19
C PHE A 50 -0.49 -16.01 -44.15
N SER A 51 0.80 -15.66 -44.01
CA SER A 51 1.61 -16.20 -42.91
C SER A 51 1.24 -15.47 -41.62
N VAL A 52 0.86 -16.21 -40.57
CA VAL A 52 0.44 -15.69 -39.27
C VAL A 52 1.19 -16.37 -38.14
N ASN A 53 1.67 -15.61 -37.18
CA ASN A 53 2.22 -16.15 -35.95
C ASN A 53 1.07 -16.70 -35.09
N VAL A 54 1.24 -17.90 -34.57
CA VAL A 54 0.27 -18.57 -33.71
C VAL A 54 0.90 -18.97 -32.37
N VAL A 55 0.09 -18.97 -31.32
CA VAL A 55 0.44 -19.48 -30.00
C VAL A 55 -0.63 -20.47 -29.55
N THR A 56 -0.22 -21.55 -28.93
CA THR A 56 -1.16 -22.54 -28.38
C THR A 56 -1.78 -21.97 -27.10
N ALA A 57 -3.09 -21.92 -27.07
CA ALA A 57 -3.85 -21.48 -25.90
C ALA A 57 -3.79 -22.56 -24.82
N ALA A 58 -3.01 -22.32 -23.77
CA ALA A 58 -2.94 -23.17 -22.58
C ALA A 58 -3.69 -22.49 -21.44
N ALA A 59 -4.68 -23.16 -20.87
CA ALA A 59 -5.35 -22.69 -19.67
C ALA A 59 -4.46 -22.96 -18.45
N ASP A 60 -4.20 -21.92 -17.66
CA ASP A 60 -3.35 -21.98 -16.47
C ASP A 60 -3.96 -21.16 -15.34
N THR A 61 -3.46 -21.38 -14.13
CA THR A 61 -3.74 -20.51 -12.97
C THR A 61 -2.73 -19.38 -12.95
N VAL A 62 -3.19 -18.17 -13.19
CA VAL A 62 -2.35 -16.97 -13.25
C VAL A 62 -2.68 -16.03 -12.09
N THR A 63 -1.66 -15.59 -11.35
CA THR A 63 -1.79 -14.52 -10.35
C THR A 63 -1.52 -13.18 -11.05
N PRO A 64 -2.57 -12.35 -11.28
CA PRO A 64 -2.38 -11.05 -11.91
C PRO A 64 -1.66 -10.09 -10.96
N VAL A 65 -0.90 -9.17 -11.51
CA VAL A 65 -0.22 -8.12 -10.76
C VAL A 65 -0.85 -6.77 -11.11
N LEU A 66 -1.38 -6.11 -10.10
CA LEU A 66 -1.88 -4.75 -10.20
C LEU A 66 -0.73 -3.78 -9.95
N THR A 67 -0.38 -2.97 -10.94
CA THR A 67 0.62 -1.91 -10.79
C THR A 67 -0.05 -0.57 -10.52
N ALA A 68 0.43 0.13 -9.50
CA ALA A 68 0.00 1.48 -9.12
C ALA A 68 1.22 2.33 -8.72
N PHE A 69 1.03 3.65 -8.66
CA PHE A 69 2.03 4.57 -8.14
C PHE A 69 1.61 5.09 -6.78
N GLY A 70 2.55 5.19 -5.86
CA GLY A 70 2.31 5.61 -4.51
C GLY A 70 3.41 6.48 -3.94
N GLN A 71 3.19 6.93 -2.72
CA GLN A 71 4.16 7.69 -1.95
C GLN A 71 4.39 6.99 -0.62
N VAL A 72 5.64 6.94 -0.20
CA VAL A 72 6.02 6.43 1.12
C VAL A 72 5.65 7.46 2.18
N GLU A 73 4.97 7.02 3.22
CA GLU A 73 4.57 7.84 4.36
C GLU A 73 4.98 7.16 5.66
N SER A 74 5.39 7.95 6.67
CA SER A 74 5.59 7.37 7.99
C SER A 74 4.25 7.15 8.67
N ARG A 75 4.06 5.97 9.25
CA ARG A 75 2.88 5.63 10.06
C ARG A 75 2.81 6.45 11.34
N ARG A 76 3.95 6.97 11.82
CA ARG A 76 4.06 7.70 13.09
C ARG A 76 4.92 8.95 12.89
N THR A 77 4.26 10.06 12.65
CA THR A 77 4.87 11.40 12.61
C THR A 77 4.30 12.24 13.72
N LEU A 78 5.14 12.86 14.54
CA LEU A 78 4.76 13.73 15.64
C LEU A 78 5.37 15.11 15.44
N GLU A 79 4.53 16.15 15.41
CA GLU A 79 5.01 17.52 15.47
C GLU A 79 5.50 17.83 16.89
N ILE A 80 6.76 18.27 16.98
CA ILE A 80 7.34 18.74 18.23
C ILE A 80 6.96 20.20 18.37
N ARG A 81 6.14 20.51 19.38
CA ARG A 81 5.67 21.88 19.67
C ARG A 81 6.11 22.31 21.05
N ALA A 82 6.41 23.61 21.21
CA ALA A 82 6.70 24.21 22.51
C ALA A 82 5.40 24.25 23.34
N ALA A 83 5.41 23.59 24.50
CA ALA A 83 4.27 23.65 25.44
C ALA A 83 4.22 24.97 26.17
N VAL A 84 5.37 25.61 26.41
CA VAL A 84 5.53 26.92 27.07
C VAL A 84 6.39 27.83 26.20
N GLY A 85 6.18 29.14 26.31
CA GLY A 85 7.06 30.13 25.67
C GLY A 85 8.27 30.44 26.53
N GLY A 86 9.38 30.83 25.90
CA GLY A 86 10.60 31.24 26.58
C GLY A 86 11.82 31.14 25.67
N THR A 87 12.97 31.53 26.18
CA THR A 87 14.26 31.43 25.45
C THR A 87 14.79 30.01 25.51
N VAL A 88 15.25 29.47 24.39
CA VAL A 88 15.91 28.17 24.34
C VAL A 88 17.32 28.28 24.93
N LEU A 89 17.56 27.61 26.05
CA LEU A 89 18.85 27.59 26.71
C LEU A 89 19.81 26.53 26.18
N GLU A 90 19.28 25.36 25.93
CA GLU A 90 20.06 24.19 25.49
C GLU A 90 19.34 23.45 24.37
N LEU A 91 20.11 23.01 23.39
CA LEU A 91 19.68 22.07 22.34
C LEU A 91 20.52 20.81 22.41
N ALA A 92 19.88 19.65 22.30
CA ALA A 92 20.64 18.41 22.12
C ALA A 92 21.43 18.48 20.80
N PRO A 93 22.66 17.96 20.75
CA PRO A 93 23.47 17.93 19.52
C PRO A 93 22.75 17.23 18.35
N GLU A 94 21.91 16.27 18.66
CA GLU A 94 21.09 15.53 17.68
C GLU A 94 19.85 16.31 17.24
N PHE A 95 19.51 17.46 17.87
CA PHE A 95 18.35 18.27 17.47
C PHE A 95 18.66 19.11 16.22
N VAL A 96 18.96 18.40 15.14
CA VAL A 96 19.26 18.95 13.81
C VAL A 96 18.49 18.18 12.75
N GLU A 97 18.41 18.73 11.54
CA GLU A 97 17.78 18.04 10.41
C GLU A 97 18.44 16.67 10.17
N GLY A 98 17.64 15.59 10.15
CA GLY A 98 18.12 14.23 10.00
C GLY A 98 18.75 13.62 11.26
N GLY A 99 18.77 14.30 12.39
CA GLY A 99 19.32 13.77 13.64
C GLY A 99 18.47 12.63 14.21
N SER A 100 19.11 11.57 14.70
CA SER A 100 18.45 10.41 15.30
C SER A 100 18.39 10.58 16.81
N VAL A 101 17.21 10.33 17.38
CA VAL A 101 16.94 10.45 18.81
C VAL A 101 16.25 9.20 19.35
N THR A 102 16.46 8.93 20.65
CA THR A 102 15.82 7.81 21.35
C THR A 102 14.67 8.27 22.23
N GLU A 103 13.73 7.38 22.51
CA GLU A 103 12.59 7.67 23.38
C GLU A 103 13.05 8.18 24.75
N GLY A 104 12.43 9.27 25.24
CA GLY A 104 12.75 9.92 26.51
C GLY A 104 13.97 10.86 26.48
N GLN A 105 14.75 10.86 25.39
CA GLN A 105 15.89 11.78 25.24
C GLN A 105 15.44 13.22 25.31
N VAL A 106 16.19 14.06 26.06
CA VAL A 106 15.97 15.52 26.10
C VAL A 106 16.38 16.10 24.76
N LEU A 107 15.47 16.79 24.11
CA LEU A 107 15.68 17.45 22.83
C LEU A 107 16.12 18.89 22.99
N LEU A 108 15.45 19.59 23.88
CA LEU A 108 15.78 20.98 24.19
C LEU A 108 15.25 21.37 25.57
N ARG A 109 15.79 22.46 26.09
CA ARG A 109 15.40 23.08 27.35
C ARG A 109 15.09 24.56 27.13
N ILE A 110 13.86 24.96 27.50
CA ILE A 110 13.41 26.35 27.54
C ILE A 110 13.77 26.93 28.93
N ASP A 111 14.05 28.22 29.04
CA ASP A 111 14.38 28.87 30.28
C ASP A 111 13.31 28.60 31.34
N PRO A 112 13.65 27.92 32.46
CA PRO A 112 12.70 27.57 33.50
C PRO A 112 12.44 28.65 34.52
N ALA A 113 13.16 29.81 34.49
CA ALA A 113 13.16 30.79 35.56
C ALA A 113 11.77 31.27 35.97
N ASP A 114 10.89 31.56 35.00
CA ASP A 114 9.52 32.00 35.26
C ASP A 114 8.67 30.86 35.84
N ALA A 115 8.85 29.62 35.36
CA ALA A 115 8.15 28.44 35.85
C ALA A 115 8.60 28.08 37.28
N GLU A 116 9.90 28.19 37.60
CA GLU A 116 10.46 27.97 38.93
C GLU A 116 9.95 29.01 39.91
N ALA A 117 9.91 30.29 39.50
CA ALA A 117 9.34 31.36 40.33
C ALA A 117 7.84 31.15 40.58
N ALA A 118 7.08 30.68 39.60
CA ALA A 118 5.66 30.32 39.76
C ALA A 118 5.49 29.13 40.71
N LEU A 119 6.33 28.10 40.60
CA LEU A 119 6.33 26.96 41.50
C LEU A 119 6.61 27.36 42.95
N ALA A 120 7.61 28.21 43.17
CA ALA A 120 7.93 28.71 44.51
C ALA A 120 6.79 29.51 45.14
N ARG A 121 6.06 30.32 44.34
CA ARG A 121 4.87 31.04 44.83
C ARG A 121 3.75 30.10 45.25
N THR A 122 3.39 29.15 44.39
CA THR A 122 2.29 28.20 44.71
C THR A 122 2.64 27.26 45.85
N GLN A 123 3.94 26.94 46.07
CA GLN A 123 4.40 26.20 47.26
C GLN A 123 4.14 26.98 48.54
N ASN A 124 4.38 28.31 48.56
CA ASN A 124 4.08 29.18 49.70
C ASN A 124 2.56 29.30 49.93
N ASP A 125 1.79 29.50 48.86
CA ASP A 125 0.32 29.55 48.96
C ASP A 125 -0.28 28.29 49.59
N LEU A 126 0.26 27.10 49.24
CA LEU A 126 -0.16 25.85 49.87
C LEU A 126 0.22 25.77 51.36
N ARG A 127 1.41 26.28 51.75
CA ARG A 127 1.82 26.32 53.15
C ARG A 127 0.93 27.24 53.96
N ASP A 128 0.54 28.39 53.41
CA ASP A 128 -0.36 29.34 54.05
C ASP A 128 -1.76 28.75 54.20
N ALA A 129 -2.31 28.13 53.17
CA ALA A 129 -3.61 27.45 53.24
C ALA A 129 -3.57 26.27 54.21
N ALA A 130 -2.49 25.54 54.33
CA ALA A 130 -2.33 24.46 55.31
C ALA A 130 -2.22 24.99 56.75
N ALA A 131 -1.64 26.17 56.96
CA ALA A 131 -1.63 26.84 58.25
C ALA A 131 -3.06 27.28 58.64
N GLU A 132 -3.81 27.91 57.74
CA GLU A 132 -5.19 28.32 57.98
C GLU A 132 -6.10 27.11 58.31
N ALA A 133 -5.91 25.98 57.65
CA ALA A 133 -6.67 24.76 57.92
C ALA A 133 -6.36 24.20 59.34
N ARG A 134 -5.11 24.27 59.79
CA ARG A 134 -4.70 23.88 61.14
C ARG A 134 -5.32 24.81 62.19
N ASP A 135 -5.27 26.14 61.94
CA ASP A 135 -5.83 27.12 62.85
C ASP A 135 -7.37 26.95 62.97
N ALA A 136 -8.04 26.68 61.87
CA ALA A 136 -9.48 26.37 61.90
C ALA A 136 -9.81 25.09 62.70
N ALA A 137 -9.00 24.05 62.57
CA ALA A 137 -9.17 22.82 63.35
C ALA A 137 -8.96 23.06 64.86
N VAL A 138 -7.95 23.81 65.24
CA VAL A 138 -7.70 24.18 66.65
C VAL A 138 -8.87 25.03 67.19
N ALA A 139 -9.41 25.97 66.41
CA ALA A 139 -10.56 26.75 66.82
C ALA A 139 -11.82 25.91 67.02
N LEU A 140 -12.03 24.88 66.21
CA LEU A 140 -13.12 23.94 66.37
C LEU A 140 -12.97 23.09 67.67
N ASP A 141 -11.77 22.62 67.97
CA ASP A 141 -11.51 21.84 69.20
C ASP A 141 -11.71 22.73 70.42
N LEU A 142 -11.26 23.98 70.40
CA LEU A 142 -11.53 24.95 71.47
C LEU A 142 -13.05 25.19 71.68
N ALA A 143 -13.80 25.34 70.58
CA ALA A 143 -15.28 25.59 70.67
C ALA A 143 -15.98 24.31 71.24
N ARG A 144 -15.47 23.11 71.04
CA ARG A 144 -16.00 21.87 71.62
C ARG A 144 -15.72 21.81 73.14
N ASP A 145 -14.51 22.18 73.54
CA ASP A 145 -14.14 22.27 74.97
C ASP A 145 -15.00 23.28 75.72
N GLU A 146 -15.27 24.42 75.10
CA GLU A 146 -16.15 25.43 75.63
C GLU A 146 -17.63 24.95 75.80
N LEU A 147 -18.11 24.13 74.86
CA LEU A 147 -19.42 23.47 74.94
C LEU A 147 -19.44 22.52 76.14
N LEU A 148 -18.43 21.67 76.30
CA LEU A 148 -18.29 20.71 77.39
C LEU A 148 -18.34 21.47 78.75
N ALA A 149 -17.57 22.50 78.90
CA ALA A 149 -17.59 23.37 80.12
C ALA A 149 -18.97 23.98 80.38
N ALA A 150 -19.68 24.42 79.36
CA ALA A 150 -21.04 24.96 79.48
C ALA A 150 -22.06 23.90 79.88
N GLU A 151 -21.93 22.64 79.40
CA GLU A 151 -22.77 21.52 79.77
C GLU A 151 -22.55 21.09 81.23
N GLU A 152 -21.30 21.08 81.70
CA GLU A 152 -21.00 20.86 83.14
C GLU A 152 -21.59 21.95 83.99
N GLN A 153 -21.52 23.25 83.61
CA GLN A 153 -22.10 24.38 84.30
C GLN A 153 -23.62 24.22 84.36
N LEU A 154 -24.30 23.83 83.25
CA LEU A 154 -25.73 23.58 83.25
C LEU A 154 -26.12 22.49 84.27
N ALA A 155 -25.40 21.36 84.26
CA ALA A 155 -25.65 20.23 85.19
C ALA A 155 -25.54 20.67 86.65
N LEU A 156 -24.60 21.57 87.01
CA LEU A 156 -24.47 22.16 88.35
C LEU A 156 -25.67 23.06 88.68
N ARG A 157 -26.12 23.91 87.75
CA ARG A 157 -27.29 24.83 87.96
C ARG A 157 -28.60 24.04 88.11
N GLU A 158 -28.82 23.01 87.30
CA GLU A 158 -29.98 22.12 87.35
C GLU A 158 -30.06 21.36 88.69
N ARG A 159 -28.94 20.86 89.16
CA ARG A 159 -28.85 20.26 90.52
C ARG A 159 -29.14 21.26 91.61
N ALA A 160 -28.69 22.51 91.46
CA ALA A 160 -29.01 23.56 92.44
C ALA A 160 -30.52 23.96 92.44
N ALA A 161 -31.13 24.06 91.25
CA ALA A 161 -32.57 24.33 91.12
C ALA A 161 -33.42 23.15 91.68
N ALA A 162 -33.04 21.95 91.43
CA ALA A 162 -33.71 20.77 92.01
C ALA A 162 -33.63 20.78 93.56
N ARG A 163 -32.46 21.07 94.12
CA ARG A 163 -32.33 21.24 95.60
C ARG A 163 -33.21 22.30 96.17
N GLN A 164 -33.32 23.50 95.58
CA GLN A 164 -34.17 24.58 96.02
C GLN A 164 -35.65 24.22 95.92
N ARG A 165 -36.11 23.51 94.94
CA ARG A 165 -37.47 22.98 94.80
C ARG A 165 -37.79 22.01 95.93
N ASP A 166 -36.89 21.09 96.25
CA ASP A 166 -37.07 20.10 97.37
C ASP A 166 -37.14 20.76 98.74
N ILE A 167 -36.29 21.78 98.97
CA ILE A 167 -36.32 22.56 100.19
C ILE A 167 -37.65 23.34 100.35
N ALA A 168 -38.12 23.99 99.23
CA ALA A 168 -39.41 24.71 99.26
C ALA A 168 -40.60 23.78 99.47
N ALA A 169 -40.60 22.56 98.85
CA ALA A 169 -41.65 21.52 99.07
C ALA A 169 -41.74 21.04 100.50
N ARG A 170 -40.62 21.11 101.21
CA ARG A 170 -40.58 20.78 102.62
C ARG A 170 -41.00 21.97 103.57
N GLY A 171 -41.40 23.10 102.98
CA GLY A 171 -41.89 24.32 103.71
C GLY A 171 -40.79 25.20 104.33
N VAL A 172 -39.51 24.99 104.04
CA VAL A 172 -38.38 25.73 104.64
C VAL A 172 -37.74 26.71 103.62
N GLY A 173 -38.10 26.70 102.33
CA GLY A 173 -37.59 27.59 101.32
C GLY A 173 -38.55 28.69 100.96
N SER A 174 -38.06 29.79 100.27
CA SER A 174 -38.87 30.81 99.64
C SER A 174 -39.09 30.60 98.16
N ASP A 175 -40.24 30.89 97.61
CA ASP A 175 -40.57 30.85 96.16
C ASP A 175 -39.59 31.70 95.32
N ALA A 176 -39.13 32.83 95.83
CA ALA A 176 -38.13 33.66 95.15
C ALA A 176 -36.76 32.99 94.99
N ALA A 177 -36.35 32.10 95.93
CA ALA A 177 -35.13 31.38 95.85
C ALA A 177 -35.21 30.27 94.79
N VAL A 178 -36.37 29.62 94.62
CA VAL A 178 -36.66 28.64 93.57
C VAL A 178 -36.62 29.31 92.19
N GLU A 179 -37.35 30.46 92.05
CA GLU A 179 -37.40 31.22 90.82
C GLU A 179 -35.98 31.68 90.40
N THR A 180 -35.19 32.18 91.32
CA THR A 180 -33.81 32.59 91.05
C THR A 180 -32.93 31.43 90.52
N ALA A 181 -33.07 30.24 91.14
CA ALA A 181 -32.30 29.04 90.69
C ALA A 181 -32.77 28.51 89.33
N GLU A 182 -34.09 28.62 89.05
CA GLU A 182 -34.65 28.27 87.74
C GLU A 182 -34.22 29.19 86.63
N LEU A 183 -34.22 30.53 86.87
CA LEU A 183 -33.70 31.54 85.95
C LEU A 183 -32.22 31.28 85.66
N ALA A 184 -31.41 30.95 86.70
CA ALA A 184 -29.98 30.59 86.48
C ALA A 184 -29.81 29.34 85.67
N ALA A 185 -30.64 28.30 85.81
CA ALA A 185 -30.60 27.09 84.97
C ALA A 185 -31.05 27.39 83.54
N SER A 186 -32.07 28.24 83.35
CA SER A 186 -32.54 28.69 82.04
C SER A 186 -31.46 29.46 81.30
N ALA A 187 -30.77 30.39 82.00
CA ALA A 187 -29.61 31.10 81.38
C ALA A 187 -28.46 30.16 80.96
N ALA A 188 -28.16 29.13 81.78
CA ALA A 188 -27.16 28.15 81.44
C ALA A 188 -27.57 27.33 80.19
N ARG A 189 -28.84 26.98 79.99
CA ARG A 189 -29.36 26.34 78.79
C ARG A 189 -29.20 27.22 77.54
N ALA A 190 -29.49 28.54 77.70
CA ALA A 190 -29.28 29.47 76.57
C ALA A 190 -27.81 29.57 76.20
N ALA A 191 -26.88 29.54 77.16
CA ALA A 191 -25.43 29.50 76.87
C ALA A 191 -24.99 28.31 76.04
N ILE A 192 -25.57 27.10 76.25
CA ILE A 192 -25.30 25.93 75.41
C ILE A 192 -25.68 26.19 73.96
N LEU A 193 -26.83 26.79 73.69
CA LEU A 193 -27.22 27.08 72.29
C LEU A 193 -26.21 28.01 71.63
N THR A 194 -25.68 29.02 72.34
CA THR A 194 -24.63 29.91 71.86
C THR A 194 -23.33 29.14 71.54
N ARG A 195 -22.91 28.15 72.41
CA ARG A 195 -21.73 27.36 72.14
C ARG A 195 -21.90 26.38 70.95
N ARG A 196 -23.09 25.80 70.79
CA ARG A 196 -23.40 24.98 69.61
C ARG A 196 -23.40 25.80 68.35
N GLN A 197 -23.86 27.06 68.37
CA GLN A 197 -23.76 27.98 67.27
C GLN A 197 -22.28 28.26 66.91
N ALA A 198 -21.42 28.47 67.93
CA ALA A 198 -19.98 28.69 67.71
C ALA A 198 -19.29 27.44 67.06
N ILE A 199 -19.69 26.23 67.52
CA ILE A 199 -19.19 24.98 66.84
C ILE A 199 -19.61 24.93 65.38
N ALA A 200 -20.87 25.19 65.04
CA ALA A 200 -21.34 25.19 63.65
C ALA A 200 -20.58 26.20 62.80
N GLN A 201 -20.23 27.35 63.36
CA GLN A 201 -19.39 28.37 62.67
C GLN A 201 -17.94 27.86 62.49
N ALA A 202 -17.35 27.23 63.52
CA ALA A 202 -16.01 26.66 63.42
C ALA A 202 -15.95 25.48 62.43
N GLU A 203 -16.95 24.61 62.40
CA GLU A 203 -17.06 23.53 61.39
C GLU A 203 -17.16 24.06 59.97
N ALA A 204 -17.95 25.13 59.73
CA ALA A 204 -18.03 25.79 58.47
C ALA A 204 -16.66 26.38 58.04
N ARG A 205 -15.90 26.92 59.01
CA ARG A 205 -14.55 27.45 58.73
C ARG A 205 -13.53 26.34 58.43
N VAL A 206 -13.59 25.18 59.07
CA VAL A 206 -12.80 24.02 58.72
C VAL A 206 -13.10 23.56 57.28
N ALA A 207 -14.38 23.45 56.92
CA ALA A 207 -14.76 23.10 55.56
C ALA A 207 -14.29 24.10 54.51
N GLN A 208 -14.35 25.39 54.82
CA GLN A 208 -13.88 26.47 53.94
C GLN A 208 -12.35 26.43 53.77
N SER A 209 -11.58 26.25 54.85
CA SER A 209 -10.11 26.18 54.80
C SER A 209 -9.63 24.92 54.11
N ALA A 210 -10.31 23.79 54.26
CA ALA A 210 -10.02 22.54 53.49
C ALA A 210 -10.18 22.78 51.98
N THR A 211 -11.27 23.43 51.56
CA THR A 211 -11.47 23.83 50.17
C THR A 211 -10.39 24.80 49.66
N GLY A 212 -9.92 25.70 50.49
CA GLY A 212 -8.79 26.61 50.20
C GLY A 212 -7.50 25.82 49.96
N GLN A 213 -7.21 24.89 50.85
CA GLN A 213 -6.02 24.01 50.71
C GLN A 213 -6.05 23.16 49.43
N ASP A 214 -7.20 22.59 49.09
CA ASP A 214 -7.36 21.81 47.85
C ASP A 214 -7.10 22.68 46.61
N ARG A 215 -7.59 23.90 46.58
CA ARG A 215 -7.31 24.87 45.49
C ARG A 215 -5.82 25.19 45.38
N ALA A 216 -5.16 25.44 46.49
CA ALA A 216 -3.71 25.70 46.53
C ALA A 216 -2.91 24.51 46.04
N ARG A 217 -3.35 23.27 46.38
CA ARG A 217 -2.74 22.04 45.89
C ARG A 217 -2.88 21.88 44.37
N ILE A 218 -4.05 22.12 43.82
CA ILE A 218 -4.29 22.10 42.36
C ILE A 218 -3.38 23.11 41.66
N ALA A 219 -3.27 24.33 42.18
CA ALA A 219 -2.38 25.36 41.63
C ALA A 219 -0.89 24.93 41.66
N LEU A 220 -0.46 24.26 42.74
CA LEU A 220 0.88 23.71 42.86
C LEU A 220 1.12 22.65 41.77
N ASP A 221 0.19 21.70 41.61
CA ASP A 221 0.32 20.61 40.59
C ASP A 221 0.36 21.20 39.18
N GLU A 222 -0.34 22.30 38.88
CA GLU A 222 -0.24 23.01 37.61
C GLU A 222 1.14 23.66 37.40
N ALA A 223 1.71 24.29 38.45
CA ALA A 223 3.04 24.87 38.37
C ALA A 223 4.12 23.82 38.17
N VAL A 224 4.01 22.66 38.84
CA VAL A 224 4.91 21.51 38.60
C VAL A 224 4.86 21.06 37.15
N ARG A 225 3.68 20.92 36.54
CA ARG A 225 3.54 20.52 35.13
C ARG A 225 4.15 21.60 34.20
N ARG A 226 3.91 22.88 34.44
CA ARG A 226 4.51 23.98 33.63
C ARG A 226 6.04 23.95 33.67
N LEU A 227 6.60 23.66 34.84
CA LEU A 227 8.05 23.50 34.95
C LEU A 227 8.55 22.27 34.18
N ALA A 228 7.84 21.13 34.24
CA ALA A 228 8.19 19.96 33.48
C ALA A 228 8.10 20.21 31.96
N ASP A 229 7.17 21.05 31.53
CA ASP A 229 6.92 21.40 30.13
C ASP A 229 8.02 22.30 29.52
N THR A 230 8.92 22.86 30.36
CA THR A 230 10.13 23.58 29.87
C THR A 230 11.17 22.62 29.28
N VAL A 231 11.08 21.32 29.54
CA VAL A 231 11.99 20.30 29.03
C VAL A 231 11.26 19.43 28.01
N ILE A 232 11.59 19.60 26.73
CA ILE A 232 10.98 18.83 25.64
C ILE A 232 11.78 17.57 25.42
N ARG A 233 11.08 16.43 25.40
CA ARG A 233 11.66 15.09 25.23
C ARG A 233 11.06 14.38 24.03
N ALA A 234 11.84 13.50 23.40
CA ALA A 234 11.36 12.60 22.35
C ALA A 234 10.33 11.62 22.92
N ARG A 235 9.15 11.54 22.28
CA ARG A 235 8.07 10.64 22.69
C ARG A 235 8.27 9.20 22.22
N PHE A 236 9.14 8.99 21.23
CA PHE A 236 9.55 7.70 20.70
C PHE A 236 10.91 7.86 20.00
N SER A 237 11.58 6.76 19.72
CA SER A 237 12.83 6.76 18.94
C SER A 237 12.53 7.03 17.47
N GLY A 238 13.29 7.93 16.83
CA GLY A 238 13.05 8.32 15.45
C GLY A 238 14.06 9.32 14.92
N VAL A 239 13.74 9.89 13.78
CA VAL A 239 14.57 10.87 13.06
C VAL A 239 13.85 12.22 13.05
N LEU A 240 14.59 13.27 13.27
CA LEU A 240 14.09 14.65 13.28
C LEU A 240 14.06 15.22 11.87
N SER A 241 13.02 15.99 11.57
CA SER A 241 12.85 16.72 10.31
C SER A 241 12.22 18.10 10.55
N GLY A 242 12.44 19.04 9.64
CA GLY A 242 11.91 20.39 9.71
C GLY A 242 12.45 21.21 10.88
N VAL A 243 13.66 20.89 11.36
CA VAL A 243 14.31 21.58 12.48
C VAL A 243 14.99 22.86 12.01
N THR A 244 14.54 24.00 12.58
CA THR A 244 15.11 25.31 12.26
C THR A 244 15.52 26.10 13.52
N LEU A 245 15.58 25.43 14.68
CA LEU A 245 15.80 26.06 15.98
C LEU A 245 17.30 26.21 16.25
N VAL A 246 17.62 27.31 16.96
CA VAL A 246 18.98 27.60 17.45
C VAL A 246 18.93 28.00 18.92
N GLU A 247 20.00 27.78 19.66
CA GLU A 247 20.14 28.25 21.02
C GLU A 247 20.04 29.80 21.12
N GLY A 248 19.40 30.27 22.17
CA GLY A 248 19.16 31.70 22.38
C GLY A 248 17.90 32.24 21.65
N ARG A 249 17.25 31.44 20.82
CA ARG A 249 16.02 31.86 20.16
C ARG A 249 14.86 31.90 21.16
N LEU A 250 14.05 32.96 21.08
CA LEU A 250 12.76 33.05 21.78
C LEU A 250 11.71 32.25 21.02
N VAL A 251 11.03 31.32 21.70
CA VAL A 251 9.90 30.53 21.17
C VAL A 251 8.61 30.90 21.89
N THR A 252 7.51 30.75 21.20
CA THR A 252 6.17 31.00 21.74
C THR A 252 5.46 29.67 22.04
N ALA A 253 4.51 29.69 22.94
CA ALA A 253 3.68 28.52 23.21
C ALA A 253 2.96 28.03 21.93
N ASN A 254 2.91 26.72 21.74
CA ASN A 254 2.36 26.03 20.55
C ASN A 254 3.15 26.24 19.23
N GLU A 255 4.32 26.88 19.27
CA GLU A 255 5.21 26.99 18.11
C GLU A 255 5.72 25.61 17.71
N GLN A 256 5.71 25.30 16.40
CA GLN A 256 6.31 24.09 15.86
C GLN A 256 7.82 24.22 15.80
N LEU A 257 8.54 23.31 16.43
CA LEU A 257 9.99 23.30 16.56
C LEU A 257 10.66 22.32 15.62
N GLY A 258 9.91 21.31 15.16
CA GLY A 258 10.33 20.25 14.27
C GLY A 258 9.29 19.15 14.19
N GLN A 259 9.67 18.04 13.54
CA GLN A 259 8.87 16.81 13.44
C GLN A 259 9.74 15.61 13.83
N LEU A 260 9.19 14.69 14.56
CA LEU A 260 9.79 13.40 14.86
C LEU A 260 9.09 12.33 14.02
N ILE A 261 9.86 11.62 13.21
CA ILE A 261 9.40 10.64 12.23
C ILE A 261 9.95 9.27 12.63
N ASP A 262 9.10 8.27 12.66
CA ASP A 262 9.49 6.87 12.84
C ASP A 262 9.96 6.29 11.49
N PRO A 263 11.26 6.00 11.28
CA PRO A 263 11.78 5.53 10.01
C PRO A 263 11.51 4.04 9.77
N ASP A 264 11.22 3.26 10.81
CA ASP A 264 11.06 1.81 10.73
C ASP A 264 9.62 1.38 10.42
N ARG A 265 8.66 2.31 10.58
CA ARG A 265 7.25 2.06 10.36
C ARG A 265 6.70 2.89 9.22
N LEU A 266 7.02 2.44 8.00
CA LEU A 266 6.56 3.08 6.79
C LEU A 266 5.37 2.35 6.18
N ASP A 267 4.44 3.12 5.65
CA ASP A 267 3.36 2.68 4.77
C ASP A 267 3.59 3.28 3.37
N VAL A 268 3.03 2.65 2.37
CA VAL A 268 2.92 3.24 1.04
C VAL A 268 1.47 3.56 0.77
N ALA A 269 1.19 4.83 0.57
CA ALA A 269 -0.14 5.33 0.19
C ALA A 269 -0.23 5.37 -1.33
N PHE A 270 -1.19 4.65 -1.93
CA PHE A 270 -1.39 4.61 -3.38
C PHE A 270 -2.87 4.58 -3.74
N ARG A 271 -3.20 5.02 -4.97
CA ARG A 271 -4.57 5.09 -5.45
C ARG A 271 -4.84 4.07 -6.53
N VAL A 272 -6.00 3.45 -6.43
CA VAL A 272 -6.52 2.53 -7.43
C VAL A 272 -7.91 2.95 -7.89
N SER A 273 -8.29 2.59 -9.11
CA SER A 273 -9.67 2.81 -9.58
C SER A 273 -10.66 1.98 -8.79
N THR A 274 -11.93 2.36 -8.78
CA THR A 274 -13.00 1.59 -8.11
C THR A 274 -13.09 0.16 -8.62
N ALA A 275 -12.86 -0.05 -9.92
CA ALA A 275 -12.86 -1.39 -10.51
C ALA A 275 -11.66 -2.23 -10.06
N GLN A 276 -10.48 -1.61 -9.88
CA GLN A 276 -9.30 -2.26 -9.33
C GLN A 276 -9.49 -2.60 -7.85
N TYR A 277 -10.04 -1.65 -7.07
CA TYR A 277 -10.33 -1.84 -5.66
C TYR A 277 -11.26 -3.03 -5.40
N ALA A 278 -12.33 -3.16 -6.19
CA ALA A 278 -13.28 -4.27 -6.04
C ALA A 278 -12.63 -5.67 -6.15
N ARG A 279 -11.50 -5.78 -6.83
CA ARG A 279 -10.75 -7.04 -6.99
C ARG A 279 -9.85 -7.36 -5.80
N LEU A 280 -9.53 -6.34 -5.00
CA LEU A 280 -8.70 -6.48 -3.80
C LEU A 280 -9.53 -6.79 -2.55
N LEU A 281 -10.87 -6.91 -2.71
CA LEU A 281 -11.76 -7.25 -1.61
C LEU A 281 -11.88 -8.76 -1.45
N ASP A 282 -12.00 -9.19 -0.21
CA ASP A 282 -12.35 -10.56 0.16
C ASP A 282 -13.85 -10.84 -0.06
N GLY A 283 -14.28 -12.09 0.13
CA GLY A 283 -15.68 -12.48 0.01
C GLY A 283 -16.65 -11.78 1.00
N ALA A 284 -16.13 -11.10 2.02
CA ALA A 284 -16.89 -10.31 2.98
C ALA A 284 -16.91 -8.81 2.63
N GLY A 285 -16.33 -8.42 1.50
CA GLY A 285 -16.26 -7.02 1.05
C GLY A 285 -15.22 -6.17 1.80
N ARG A 286 -14.25 -6.77 2.46
CA ARG A 286 -13.15 -6.09 3.14
C ARG A 286 -11.88 -6.21 2.32
N LEU A 287 -10.96 -5.27 2.50
CA LEU A 287 -9.65 -5.33 1.86
C LEU A 287 -8.93 -6.63 2.27
N ALA A 288 -8.54 -7.42 1.29
CA ALA A 288 -7.82 -8.67 1.50
C ALA A 288 -6.37 -8.39 1.90
N ASP A 289 -5.80 -9.24 2.76
CA ASP A 289 -4.40 -9.16 3.13
C ASP A 289 -3.52 -9.77 2.03
N LEU A 290 -3.21 -8.97 1.00
CA LEU A 290 -2.47 -9.40 -0.17
C LEU A 290 -1.00 -8.95 -0.09
N PRO A 291 -0.07 -9.76 -0.61
CA PRO A 291 1.32 -9.38 -0.70
C PRO A 291 1.52 -8.25 -1.71
N VAL A 292 2.43 -7.35 -1.37
CA VAL A 292 2.77 -6.19 -2.17
C VAL A 292 4.28 -6.11 -2.33
N ARG A 293 4.74 -5.82 -3.54
CA ARG A 293 6.13 -5.42 -3.80
C ARG A 293 6.18 -3.92 -4.10
N VAL A 294 7.02 -3.23 -3.36
CA VAL A 294 7.23 -1.79 -3.52
C VAL A 294 8.62 -1.58 -4.10
N ARG A 295 8.67 -0.90 -5.23
CA ARG A 295 9.90 -0.62 -5.95
C ARG A 295 10.13 0.89 -6.04
N LEU A 296 11.27 1.30 -5.53
CA LEU A 296 11.82 2.63 -5.73
C LEU A 296 12.80 2.55 -6.91
N ASP A 297 12.45 3.18 -8.02
CA ASP A 297 13.28 3.24 -9.21
C ASP A 297 14.32 4.36 -9.03
N VAL A 298 15.54 3.97 -8.74
CA VAL A 298 16.69 4.87 -8.68
C VAL A 298 17.65 4.45 -9.77
N PHE A 299 18.05 5.37 -10.63
CA PHE A 299 18.92 5.12 -11.76
C PHE A 299 20.07 4.15 -11.43
N GLY A 300 19.95 2.91 -11.90
CA GLY A 300 20.99 1.86 -11.77
C GLY A 300 20.84 0.91 -10.60
N VAL A 301 19.93 1.14 -9.64
CA VAL A 301 19.63 0.22 -8.54
C VAL A 301 18.14 0.25 -8.24
N ASP A 302 17.44 -0.85 -8.48
CA ASP A 302 16.05 -1.02 -8.05
C ASP A 302 16.00 -1.43 -6.58
N LEU A 303 15.56 -0.53 -5.72
CA LEU A 303 15.31 -0.88 -4.32
C LEU A 303 13.91 -1.49 -4.20
N VAL A 304 13.84 -2.80 -4.01
CA VAL A 304 12.58 -3.53 -3.85
C VAL A 304 12.37 -3.91 -2.38
N ARG A 305 11.16 -3.64 -1.87
CA ARG A 305 10.75 -4.03 -0.51
C ARG A 305 9.43 -4.78 -0.56
N ALA A 306 9.32 -5.77 0.31
CA ALA A 306 8.08 -6.49 0.53
C ALA A 306 7.18 -5.74 1.50
N GLY A 307 5.88 -5.92 1.32
CA GLY A 307 4.87 -5.38 2.20
C GLY A 307 3.55 -6.13 2.05
N ARG A 308 2.54 -5.67 2.77
CA ARG A 308 1.19 -6.24 2.69
C ARG A 308 0.14 -5.13 2.68
N LEU A 309 -0.97 -5.36 2.01
CA LEU A 309 -2.13 -4.45 2.10
C LEU A 309 -2.60 -4.41 3.55
N SER A 310 -2.75 -3.21 4.09
CA SER A 310 -3.07 -3.01 5.51
C SER A 310 -4.44 -2.42 5.74
N ARG A 311 -4.79 -1.39 5.00
CA ARG A 311 -6.05 -0.65 5.15
C ARG A 311 -6.36 0.17 3.91
N ASP A 312 -7.60 0.58 3.80
CA ASP A 312 -8.06 1.60 2.85
C ASP A 312 -8.56 2.85 3.59
N SER A 313 -8.68 3.94 2.85
CA SER A 313 -9.23 5.17 3.41
C SER A 313 -10.74 5.04 3.60
N ALA A 314 -11.24 5.46 4.76
CA ALA A 314 -12.67 5.44 5.08
C ALA A 314 -13.52 6.36 4.18
N ALA A 315 -12.90 7.35 3.52
CA ALA A 315 -13.57 8.30 2.65
C ALA A 315 -12.77 8.57 1.38
N VAL A 316 -13.49 8.95 0.33
CA VAL A 316 -12.88 9.48 -0.89
C VAL A 316 -12.78 11.00 -0.72
N ALA A 317 -11.57 11.56 -0.85
CA ALA A 317 -11.37 12.99 -0.74
C ALA A 317 -12.09 13.74 -1.88
N GLU A 318 -12.62 14.92 -1.57
CA GLU A 318 -13.34 15.75 -2.52
C GLU A 318 -12.46 16.11 -3.73
N GLY A 319 -13.02 15.99 -4.94
CA GLY A 319 -12.28 16.23 -6.18
C GLY A 319 -11.30 15.13 -6.61
N GLN A 320 -11.23 14.01 -5.88
CA GLN A 320 -10.33 12.90 -6.21
C GLN A 320 -11.12 11.66 -6.64
N SER A 321 -10.67 11.01 -7.71
CA SER A 321 -11.24 9.75 -8.17
C SER A 321 -10.44 8.55 -7.64
N GLY A 322 -11.12 7.39 -7.46
CA GLY A 322 -10.49 6.16 -6.99
C GLY A 322 -10.46 6.02 -5.47
N ARG A 323 -9.87 4.92 -5.01
CA ARG A 323 -9.72 4.56 -3.59
C ARG A 323 -8.26 4.67 -3.17
N LEU A 324 -8.03 5.27 -2.02
CA LEU A 324 -6.71 5.33 -1.40
C LEU A 324 -6.51 4.10 -0.55
N ILE A 325 -5.43 3.38 -0.80
CA ILE A 325 -5.03 2.15 -0.11
C ILE A 325 -3.64 2.36 0.49
N TYR A 326 -3.41 1.70 1.62
CA TYR A 326 -2.13 1.70 2.30
C TYR A 326 -1.57 0.28 2.35
N ALA A 327 -0.32 0.14 1.96
CA ALA A 327 0.46 -1.07 2.17
C ALA A 327 1.50 -0.84 3.27
N ALA A 328 1.55 -1.73 4.24
CA ALA A 328 2.57 -1.71 5.28
C ALA A 328 3.84 -2.36 4.77
N LEU A 329 4.98 -1.67 4.85
CA LEU A 329 6.28 -2.25 4.54
C LEU A 329 6.74 -3.15 5.69
N GLU A 330 7.30 -4.32 5.36
CA GLU A 330 7.90 -5.24 6.34
C GLU A 330 9.29 -4.76 6.76
N ASP A 331 10.03 -4.19 5.83
CA ASP A 331 11.34 -3.56 6.03
C ASP A 331 11.39 -2.25 5.25
N ALA A 332 11.63 -1.16 5.95
CA ALA A 332 11.67 0.19 5.40
C ALA A 332 13.07 0.60 4.89
N GLY A 333 14.09 -0.26 5.07
CA GLY A 333 15.50 0.09 4.85
C GLY A 333 15.78 0.75 3.50
N GLY A 334 16.29 1.98 3.53
CA GLY A 334 16.64 2.75 2.34
C GLY A 334 15.53 3.58 1.70
N MET A 335 14.25 3.42 2.14
CA MET A 335 13.12 4.27 1.75
C MET A 335 12.90 5.38 2.78
N LYS A 336 12.42 6.52 2.32
CA LYS A 336 12.11 7.67 3.18
C LYS A 336 10.68 8.14 2.94
N PRO A 337 10.01 8.69 3.96
CA PRO A 337 8.76 9.40 3.76
C PRO A 337 8.92 10.49 2.70
N GLY A 338 8.01 10.52 1.74
CA GLY A 338 8.07 11.41 0.59
C GLY A 338 8.54 10.75 -0.71
N ASP A 339 9.18 9.57 -0.66
CA ASP A 339 9.61 8.85 -1.86
C ASP A 339 8.42 8.42 -2.71
N PHE A 340 8.54 8.60 -4.03
CA PHE A 340 7.58 8.09 -5.01
C PHE A 340 8.00 6.70 -5.46
N VAL A 341 7.07 5.76 -5.38
CA VAL A 341 7.34 4.34 -5.58
C VAL A 341 6.31 3.70 -6.52
N THR A 342 6.73 2.64 -7.19
CA THR A 342 5.84 1.74 -7.91
C THR A 342 5.41 0.62 -6.98
N VAL A 343 4.10 0.41 -6.89
CA VAL A 343 3.47 -0.59 -6.04
C VAL A 343 2.90 -1.69 -6.93
N GLU A 344 3.33 -2.91 -6.72
CA GLU A 344 2.87 -4.10 -7.41
C GLU A 344 2.11 -4.97 -6.41
N VAL A 345 0.79 -5.06 -6.55
CA VAL A 345 -0.08 -5.87 -5.70
C VAL A 345 -0.38 -7.17 -6.41
N GLU A 346 -0.13 -8.31 -5.78
CA GLU A 346 -0.53 -9.61 -6.29
C GLU A 346 -2.04 -9.80 -6.05
N GLU A 347 -2.84 -9.80 -7.14
CA GLU A 347 -4.29 -10.07 -7.06
C GLU A 347 -4.51 -11.56 -6.71
N PRO A 348 -5.71 -11.95 -6.26
CA PRO A 348 -6.05 -13.35 -6.10
C PRO A 348 -5.85 -14.13 -7.41
N PRO A 349 -5.40 -15.40 -7.36
CA PRO A 349 -5.18 -16.22 -8.54
C PRO A 349 -6.48 -16.39 -9.35
N LEU A 350 -6.34 -16.39 -10.66
CA LEU A 350 -7.41 -16.65 -11.61
C LEU A 350 -7.18 -18.02 -12.23
N ASP A 351 -8.13 -18.93 -12.05
CA ASP A 351 -8.06 -20.28 -12.58
C ASP A 351 -8.59 -20.35 -14.01
N ALA A 352 -8.06 -21.29 -14.79
CA ALA A 352 -8.49 -21.58 -16.16
C ALA A 352 -8.51 -20.36 -17.08
N VAL A 353 -7.47 -19.53 -17.02
CA VAL A 353 -7.29 -18.37 -17.90
C VAL A 353 -6.20 -18.64 -18.93
N VAL A 354 -6.39 -18.15 -20.14
CA VAL A 354 -5.39 -18.20 -21.20
C VAL A 354 -4.72 -16.84 -21.32
N ARG A 355 -3.39 -16.85 -21.32
CA ARG A 355 -2.58 -15.66 -21.57
C ARG A 355 -2.32 -15.50 -23.05
N LEU A 356 -2.72 -14.38 -23.61
CA LEU A 356 -2.51 -14.02 -25.01
C LEU A 356 -1.94 -12.61 -25.11
N PRO A 357 -1.17 -12.30 -26.17
CA PRO A 357 -0.83 -10.92 -26.50
C PRO A 357 -2.09 -10.07 -26.72
N GLY A 358 -2.07 -8.81 -26.28
CA GLY A 358 -3.22 -7.90 -26.45
C GLY A 358 -3.63 -7.67 -27.93
N SER A 359 -2.70 -7.86 -28.87
CA SER A 359 -2.92 -7.81 -30.33
C SER A 359 -3.73 -8.98 -30.88
N ALA A 360 -3.90 -10.06 -30.14
CA ALA A 360 -4.67 -11.24 -30.55
C ALA A 360 -6.19 -11.01 -30.52
N MET A 361 -6.67 -10.10 -29.65
CA MET A 361 -8.09 -9.84 -29.45
C MET A 361 -8.51 -8.54 -30.14
N ASP A 362 -9.67 -8.55 -30.77
CA ASP A 362 -10.27 -7.33 -31.33
C ASP A 362 -11.16 -6.57 -30.34
N SER A 363 -11.70 -5.45 -30.80
CA SER A 363 -12.59 -4.59 -30.01
C SER A 363 -13.96 -5.24 -29.71
N SER A 364 -14.34 -6.29 -30.45
CA SER A 364 -15.58 -7.03 -30.25
C SER A 364 -15.45 -8.20 -29.25
N GLY A 365 -14.25 -8.39 -28.68
CA GLY A 365 -14.01 -9.49 -27.73
C GLY A 365 -13.87 -10.84 -28.42
N THR A 366 -13.29 -10.89 -29.61
CA THR A 366 -13.08 -12.14 -30.34
C THR A 366 -11.60 -12.36 -30.66
N VAL A 367 -11.20 -13.62 -30.74
CA VAL A 367 -9.87 -14.05 -31.21
C VAL A 367 -10.01 -14.89 -32.47
N LEU A 368 -8.95 -14.95 -33.27
CA LEU A 368 -8.86 -15.83 -34.42
C LEU A 368 -8.10 -17.10 -34.03
N VAL A 369 -8.74 -18.24 -34.18
CA VAL A 369 -8.16 -19.55 -33.91
C VAL A 369 -8.01 -20.35 -35.19
N LEU A 370 -7.04 -21.27 -35.23
CA LEU A 370 -6.87 -22.20 -36.33
C LEU A 370 -7.96 -23.29 -36.26
N GLY A 371 -8.69 -23.46 -37.36
CA GLY A 371 -9.61 -24.56 -37.61
C GLY A 371 -9.06 -25.61 -38.54
N GLU A 372 -9.94 -26.51 -39.02
CA GLU A 372 -9.57 -27.55 -39.93
C GLU A 372 -9.05 -27.01 -41.29
N GLY A 373 -7.96 -27.55 -41.77
CA GLY A 373 -7.34 -27.16 -43.04
C GLY A 373 -6.68 -25.79 -43.03
N ASP A 374 -6.12 -25.39 -41.89
CA ASP A 374 -5.43 -24.10 -41.68
C ASP A 374 -6.34 -22.87 -42.01
N ARG A 375 -7.64 -22.97 -41.77
CA ARG A 375 -8.60 -21.88 -41.95
C ARG A 375 -8.89 -21.22 -40.63
N LEU A 376 -8.98 -19.88 -40.61
CA LEU A 376 -9.27 -19.12 -39.42
C LEU A 376 -10.74 -19.20 -39.03
N GLU A 377 -11.00 -19.40 -37.75
CA GLU A 377 -12.31 -19.34 -37.11
C GLU A 377 -12.33 -18.20 -36.09
N VAL A 378 -13.49 -17.55 -35.96
CA VAL A 378 -13.69 -16.50 -34.94
C VAL A 378 -14.23 -17.16 -33.68
N LEU A 379 -13.53 -16.98 -32.55
CA LEU A 379 -13.96 -17.50 -31.25
C LEU A 379 -14.23 -16.31 -30.31
N PRO A 380 -15.44 -16.20 -29.70
CA PRO A 380 -15.71 -15.19 -28.69
C PRO A 380 -14.99 -15.53 -27.40
N VAL A 381 -14.36 -14.53 -26.78
CA VAL A 381 -13.64 -14.66 -25.49
C VAL A 381 -14.03 -13.53 -24.54
N VAL A 382 -13.98 -13.82 -23.25
CA VAL A 382 -14.21 -12.83 -22.20
C VAL A 382 -12.86 -12.34 -21.70
N LEU A 383 -12.63 -11.03 -21.81
CA LEU A 383 -11.45 -10.40 -21.24
C LEU A 383 -11.56 -10.31 -19.72
N ILE A 384 -10.74 -11.05 -18.99
CA ILE A 384 -10.70 -11.05 -17.53
C ILE A 384 -9.77 -9.97 -17.01
N ARG A 385 -8.53 -9.87 -17.57
CA ARG A 385 -7.50 -8.91 -17.14
C ARG A 385 -6.64 -8.44 -18.31
N ARG A 386 -6.09 -7.24 -18.15
CA ARG A 386 -4.95 -6.76 -18.95
C ARG A 386 -3.73 -6.68 -18.05
N GLN A 387 -2.60 -7.20 -18.52
CA GLN A 387 -1.35 -7.23 -17.78
C GLN A 387 -0.20 -6.82 -18.71
N GLY A 388 0.17 -5.55 -18.67
CA GLY A 388 1.12 -4.98 -19.62
C GLY A 388 0.61 -5.12 -21.06
N ASN A 389 1.38 -5.81 -21.90
CA ASN A 389 1.04 -6.07 -23.31
C ASN A 389 0.17 -7.32 -23.48
N ASP A 390 -0.03 -8.12 -22.44
CA ASP A 390 -0.81 -9.33 -22.46
C ASP A 390 -2.22 -9.14 -21.94
N ILE A 391 -3.10 -10.04 -22.34
CA ILE A 391 -4.46 -10.18 -21.85
C ILE A 391 -4.67 -11.58 -21.28
N LEU A 392 -5.44 -11.66 -20.21
CA LEU A 392 -5.95 -12.92 -19.66
C LEU A 392 -7.41 -13.05 -20.08
N VAL A 393 -7.70 -14.10 -20.82
CA VAL A 393 -9.03 -14.35 -21.39
C VAL A 393 -9.55 -15.72 -21.00
N GLN A 394 -10.86 -15.86 -21.01
CA GLN A 394 -11.57 -17.14 -20.92
C GLN A 394 -12.50 -17.27 -22.11
N GLY A 395 -12.64 -18.48 -22.64
CA GLY A 395 -13.56 -18.76 -23.75
C GLY A 395 -13.78 -20.26 -23.89
N ASP A 396 -15.03 -20.64 -24.15
CA ASP A 396 -15.38 -22.03 -24.37
C ASP A 396 -14.70 -22.56 -25.66
N GLY A 397 -13.98 -23.66 -25.54
CA GLY A 397 -13.27 -24.28 -26.67
C GLY A 397 -11.99 -23.55 -27.11
N LEU A 398 -11.46 -22.64 -26.28
CA LEU A 398 -10.18 -21.96 -26.55
C LEU A 398 -8.97 -22.83 -26.21
N GLU A 399 -9.07 -23.65 -25.15
CA GLU A 399 -7.98 -24.47 -24.66
C GLU A 399 -7.48 -25.46 -25.72
N GLY A 400 -6.17 -25.54 -25.87
CA GLY A 400 -5.50 -26.40 -26.86
C GLY A 400 -5.57 -25.91 -28.31
N ARG A 401 -6.30 -24.82 -28.60
CA ARG A 401 -6.37 -24.23 -29.94
C ARG A 401 -5.19 -23.30 -30.20
N GLU A 402 -4.77 -23.24 -31.46
CA GLU A 402 -3.75 -22.28 -31.91
C GLU A 402 -4.43 -20.93 -32.20
N VAL A 403 -3.99 -19.87 -31.50
CA VAL A 403 -4.53 -18.50 -31.60
C VAL A 403 -3.56 -17.62 -32.38
N VAL A 404 -4.07 -16.80 -33.27
CA VAL A 404 -3.28 -15.81 -34.03
C VAL A 404 -2.83 -14.70 -33.07
N VAL A 405 -1.52 -14.50 -32.98
CA VAL A 405 -0.86 -13.56 -32.05
C VAL A 405 -1.17 -12.10 -32.41
N GLU A 406 -1.25 -11.80 -33.71
CA GLU A 406 -1.46 -10.45 -34.19
C GLU A 406 -2.57 -10.41 -35.23
N ARG A 407 -3.65 -9.70 -34.90
CA ARG A 407 -4.81 -9.57 -35.77
C ARG A 407 -4.60 -8.42 -36.76
N SER A 408 -4.79 -8.74 -38.04
CA SER A 408 -4.78 -7.76 -39.12
C SER A 408 -6.19 -7.63 -39.72
N PRO A 409 -6.59 -6.44 -40.23
CA PRO A 409 -7.85 -6.24 -40.93
C PRO A 409 -8.07 -7.16 -42.15
N LEU A 410 -7.01 -7.77 -42.66
CA LEU A 410 -7.04 -8.72 -43.78
C LEU A 410 -7.36 -10.15 -43.32
N LEU A 411 -7.37 -10.42 -42.01
CA LEU A 411 -7.62 -11.75 -41.45
C LEU A 411 -9.05 -11.83 -40.93
N GLY A 412 -9.78 -12.84 -41.36
CA GLY A 412 -11.17 -13.08 -40.94
C GLY A 412 -11.53 -14.54 -41.00
N ALA A 413 -12.75 -14.88 -40.60
CA ALA A 413 -13.26 -16.23 -40.64
C ALA A 413 -13.18 -16.83 -42.06
N GLY A 414 -12.75 -18.08 -42.14
CA GLY A 414 -12.65 -18.83 -43.40
C GLY A 414 -11.41 -18.54 -44.25
N ILE A 415 -10.58 -17.59 -43.90
CA ILE A 415 -9.33 -17.30 -44.62
C ILE A 415 -8.30 -18.40 -44.37
N GLY A 416 -7.73 -18.95 -45.45
CA GLY A 416 -6.61 -19.90 -45.36
C GLY A 416 -5.33 -19.19 -44.96
N VAL A 417 -4.62 -19.72 -43.95
CA VAL A 417 -3.36 -19.13 -43.45
C VAL A 417 -2.28 -20.18 -43.41
N ARG A 418 -1.04 -19.72 -43.34
CA ARG A 418 0.12 -20.56 -43.08
C ARG A 418 0.61 -20.21 -41.63
N PRO A 419 0.37 -21.11 -40.68
CA PRO A 419 0.77 -20.88 -39.30
C PRO A 419 2.29 -20.90 -39.17
N LEU A 420 2.85 -19.84 -38.61
CA LEU A 420 4.22 -19.76 -38.15
C LEU A 420 4.17 -19.99 -36.64
N ARG A 421 4.49 -21.23 -36.26
CA ARG A 421 4.68 -21.56 -34.85
C ARG A 421 6.02 -20.97 -34.46
N ALA A 422 6.08 -20.15 -33.41
CA ALA A 422 7.34 -19.84 -32.77
C ALA A 422 8.02 -21.15 -32.53
N ALA A 423 9.30 -21.30 -32.97
CA ALA A 423 10.09 -22.48 -32.69
C ALA A 423 9.88 -22.77 -31.21
N GLY A 424 9.09 -23.82 -30.95
CA GLY A 424 8.64 -24.11 -29.60
C GLY A 424 9.87 -24.09 -28.74
N GLU A 425 9.72 -23.78 -27.47
CA GLU A 425 10.42 -24.50 -26.44
C GLU A 425 10.21 -25.98 -26.73
N GLU A 426 10.92 -26.50 -27.76
CA GLU A 426 11.40 -27.82 -27.73
C GLU A 426 12.05 -27.88 -26.35
N ALA A 427 11.35 -28.57 -25.44
CA ALA A 427 11.99 -29.06 -24.24
C ALA A 427 13.40 -29.40 -24.71
N GLN A 428 14.41 -28.70 -24.21
CA GLN A 428 15.79 -29.05 -24.41
C GLN A 428 15.89 -30.47 -23.88
N THR A 429 15.48 -31.44 -24.69
CA THR A 429 16.00 -32.77 -24.66
C THR A 429 17.47 -32.51 -24.84
N GLY A 430 18.17 -32.47 -23.75
CA GLY A 430 19.61 -32.36 -23.73
C GLY A 430 20.11 -33.37 -24.76
N PRO A 431 21.20 -33.10 -25.50
CA PRO A 431 21.65 -33.93 -26.58
C PRO A 431 21.61 -35.38 -26.10
N ASP A 432 20.90 -36.24 -26.86
CA ASP A 432 20.82 -37.67 -26.55
C ASP A 432 22.23 -38.16 -26.27
N LEU A 433 22.52 -38.47 -25.03
CA LEU A 433 23.86 -38.89 -24.59
C LEU A 433 23.90 -40.40 -24.67
N LEU A 434 24.76 -40.94 -25.56
CA LEU A 434 24.99 -42.34 -25.71
C LEU A 434 26.16 -42.81 -24.84
N GLU A 435 25.98 -43.92 -24.13
CA GLU A 435 27.07 -44.64 -23.49
C GLU A 435 27.75 -45.52 -24.56
N LEU A 436 29.03 -45.23 -24.87
CA LEU A 436 29.79 -45.98 -25.85
C LEU A 436 30.42 -47.21 -25.18
N THR A 437 30.30 -48.38 -25.85
CA THR A 437 31.07 -49.56 -25.46
C THR A 437 32.58 -49.30 -25.66
N ALA A 438 33.43 -49.93 -24.85
CA ALA A 438 34.88 -49.74 -24.90
C ALA A 438 35.45 -49.93 -26.30
N GLU A 439 34.97 -50.93 -27.05
CA GLU A 439 35.40 -51.23 -28.44
C GLU A 439 34.95 -50.10 -29.41
N ARG A 440 33.72 -49.59 -29.26
CA ARG A 440 33.19 -48.53 -30.13
C ARG A 440 33.92 -47.24 -29.90
N ARG A 441 34.21 -46.90 -28.62
CA ARG A 441 35.01 -45.74 -28.22
C ARG A 441 36.44 -45.81 -28.79
N ALA A 442 37.13 -46.94 -28.62
CA ALA A 442 38.49 -47.13 -29.13
C ALA A 442 38.59 -46.97 -30.67
N ARG A 443 37.57 -47.39 -31.40
CA ARG A 443 37.50 -47.22 -32.85
C ARG A 443 37.31 -45.77 -33.27
N LEU A 444 36.46 -45.03 -32.60
CA LEU A 444 36.24 -43.61 -32.87
C LEU A 444 37.46 -42.74 -32.49
N VAL A 445 38.10 -43.05 -31.38
CA VAL A 445 39.33 -42.36 -30.93
C VAL A 445 40.45 -42.62 -31.96
N ALA A 446 40.69 -43.84 -32.35
CA ALA A 446 41.73 -44.18 -33.34
C ALA A 446 41.51 -43.49 -34.70
N PHE A 447 40.25 -43.33 -35.12
CA PHE A 447 39.92 -42.62 -36.36
C PHE A 447 40.20 -41.10 -36.24
N VAL A 448 39.88 -40.47 -35.09
CA VAL A 448 40.11 -39.05 -34.85
C VAL A 448 41.65 -38.78 -34.72
N GLU A 449 42.39 -39.66 -34.05
CA GLU A 449 43.85 -39.56 -33.90
C GLU A 449 44.60 -39.75 -35.23
N GLY A 450 44.14 -40.71 -36.08
CA GLY A 450 44.75 -41.05 -37.39
C GLY A 450 44.38 -40.03 -38.49
N ASN A 451 43.54 -39.04 -38.27
CA ASN A 451 43.08 -38.11 -39.32
C ASN A 451 43.90 -36.82 -39.36
N ASP A 452 45.00 -36.84 -40.17
CA ASP A 452 45.88 -35.68 -40.33
C ASP A 452 45.26 -34.47 -41.06
N ARG A 453 44.08 -34.65 -41.67
CA ARG A 453 43.36 -33.54 -42.34
C ARG A 453 42.48 -32.74 -41.41
N MET A 454 42.40 -33.08 -40.11
CA MET A 454 41.60 -32.41 -39.14
C MET A 454 42.42 -31.34 -38.40
N PRO A 455 41.92 -30.07 -38.27
CA PRO A 455 42.60 -29.04 -37.47
C PRO A 455 42.87 -29.52 -36.03
N SER A 456 44.03 -29.21 -35.50
CA SER A 456 44.49 -29.65 -34.16
C SER A 456 43.50 -29.30 -33.03
N GLU A 457 42.89 -28.13 -33.07
CA GLU A 457 41.91 -27.69 -32.07
C GLU A 457 40.63 -28.52 -32.07
N VAL A 458 40.15 -28.90 -33.28
CA VAL A 458 38.95 -29.73 -33.45
C VAL A 458 39.21 -31.15 -32.97
N ARG A 459 40.43 -31.67 -33.27
CA ARG A 459 40.88 -33.01 -32.83
C ARG A 459 40.90 -33.12 -31.32
N VAL A 460 41.51 -32.14 -30.62
CA VAL A 460 41.59 -32.11 -29.16
C VAL A 460 40.20 -32.04 -28.52
N ARG A 461 39.28 -31.23 -29.07
CA ARG A 461 37.91 -31.13 -28.58
C ARG A 461 37.12 -32.43 -28.74
N LEU A 462 37.21 -33.08 -29.91
CA LEU A 462 36.55 -34.36 -30.19
C LEU A 462 37.09 -35.49 -29.31
N LEU A 463 38.40 -35.56 -29.10
CA LEU A 463 39.00 -36.55 -28.21
C LEU A 463 38.54 -36.36 -26.76
N ALA A 464 38.47 -35.13 -26.28
CA ALA A 464 37.94 -34.81 -24.94
C ALA A 464 36.47 -35.26 -24.80
N GLN A 465 35.64 -35.03 -25.83
CA GLN A 465 34.23 -35.46 -25.84
C GLN A 465 34.08 -36.98 -25.87
N LEU A 466 34.91 -37.71 -26.65
CA LEU A 466 34.89 -39.18 -26.74
C LEU A 466 35.41 -39.87 -25.47
N GLN A 467 36.21 -39.18 -24.64
CA GLN A 467 36.70 -39.68 -23.35
C GLN A 467 35.68 -39.49 -22.21
N ALA A 468 34.63 -38.69 -22.39
CA ALA A 468 33.56 -38.54 -21.40
C ALA A 468 32.73 -39.84 -21.27
N ASP A 469 32.17 -40.14 -20.11
CA ASP A 469 31.34 -41.33 -19.86
C ASP A 469 30.14 -41.41 -20.80
N ARG A 470 29.56 -40.25 -21.13
CA ARG A 470 28.44 -40.09 -22.06
C ARG A 470 28.80 -39.11 -23.17
N VAL A 471 28.59 -39.54 -24.41
CA VAL A 471 28.96 -38.77 -25.61
C VAL A 471 27.71 -38.38 -26.37
N PRO A 472 27.59 -37.11 -26.88
CA PRO A 472 26.45 -36.68 -27.67
C PRO A 472 26.27 -37.58 -28.92
N ALA A 473 25.05 -38.07 -29.13
CA ALA A 473 24.69 -39.01 -30.21
C ALA A 473 25.02 -38.44 -31.59
N ASP A 474 24.87 -37.15 -31.80
CA ASP A 474 25.16 -36.45 -33.06
C ASP A 474 26.66 -36.45 -33.42
N VAL A 475 27.54 -36.43 -32.41
CA VAL A 475 28.99 -36.51 -32.59
C VAL A 475 29.38 -37.91 -33.02
N VAL A 476 28.82 -38.93 -32.36
CA VAL A 476 29.07 -40.33 -32.66
C VAL A 476 28.60 -40.65 -34.07
N GLN A 477 27.38 -40.27 -34.43
CA GLN A 477 26.79 -40.55 -35.74
C GLN A 477 27.57 -39.87 -36.89
N ARG A 478 28.02 -38.63 -36.71
CA ARG A 478 28.87 -37.95 -37.70
C ARG A 478 30.23 -38.60 -37.91
N LEU A 479 30.84 -39.09 -36.84
CA LEU A 479 32.11 -39.78 -36.94
C LEU A 479 31.96 -41.18 -37.59
N GLU A 480 30.92 -41.95 -37.28
CA GLU A 480 30.63 -43.25 -37.88
C GLU A 480 30.30 -43.14 -39.37
N GLN A 481 29.56 -42.13 -39.80
CA GLN A 481 29.31 -41.87 -41.23
C GLN A 481 30.58 -41.56 -42.00
N ARG A 482 31.62 -40.99 -41.36
CA ARG A 482 32.91 -40.72 -41.98
C ARG A 482 33.87 -41.90 -41.95
N ILE A 483 33.64 -42.89 -41.09
CA ILE A 483 34.43 -44.17 -41.07
C ILE A 483 33.88 -45.13 -42.09
N GLY A 484 32.58 -45.09 -42.40
CA GLY A 484 31.90 -46.04 -43.31
C GLY A 484 31.82 -45.61 -44.78
N GLY A 485 32.24 -44.39 -45.13
CA GLY A 485 32.40 -43.90 -46.52
C GLY A 485 33.87 -43.65 -46.84
#